data_b28200961e045620abaffe9a049b69f7
#
_entry.id   b28200961e045620abaffe9a049b69f7
#
_cell.length_a   1.000
_cell.length_b   1.000
_cell.length_c   1.000
_cell.angle_alpha   90.00
_cell.angle_beta   90.00
_cell.angle_gamma   90.00
#
_symmetry.space_group_name_H-M   'P 1'
#
loop_
_entity.id
_entity.type
_entity.pdbx_description
1 polymer ?
#
loop_
_entity_poly.entity_id
_entity_poly.type
_entity_poly.pdbx_seq_one_letter_code
_entity_poly.pdbx_strand_id
1 'polypeptide(L)'
;MSRRGKIIVAVFLLLVGASAVFLARLNSAGQALGQPGLRLAAMELRNEDNLVVRTNGVALPAQVFDCTSKPTPVTQLELEWLPRDTTYGRRRYSFPDKTWIESSVVLMGQDRTSIHKPEYCLPGQG
;
A
#
# COMPACT_ATOMS: atom_id res chain seq x y z
N MET A 1 -35.50 -33.39 20.33
CA MET A 1 -34.28 -33.54 19.46
C MET A 1 -33.64 -34.89 19.76
N SER A 2 -33.44 -35.72 18.75
CA SER A 2 -32.86 -37.06 18.92
C SER A 2 -31.40 -36.98 19.41
N ARG A 3 -30.88 -38.06 20.03
CA ARG A 3 -29.46 -38.12 20.47
C ARG A 3 -28.48 -37.84 19.31
N ARG A 4 -28.79 -38.33 18.11
CA ARG A 4 -28.02 -38.06 16.89
C ARG A 4 -28.04 -36.58 16.51
N GLY A 5 -29.17 -35.90 16.61
CA GLY A 5 -29.28 -34.47 16.36
C GLY A 5 -28.44 -33.61 17.30
N LYS A 6 -28.38 -33.97 18.60
CA LYS A 6 -27.53 -33.29 19.58
C LYS A 6 -26.03 -33.43 19.23
N ILE A 7 -25.62 -34.63 18.80
CA ILE A 7 -24.21 -34.88 18.39
C ILE A 7 -23.84 -34.04 17.16
N ILE A 8 -24.69 -34.01 16.16
CA ILE A 8 -24.43 -33.22 14.92
C ILE A 8 -24.28 -31.73 15.25
N VAL A 9 -25.18 -31.19 16.08
CA VAL A 9 -25.08 -29.78 16.50
C VAL A 9 -23.80 -29.52 17.30
N ALA A 10 -23.43 -30.42 18.22
CA ALA A 10 -22.21 -30.28 19.00
C ALA A 10 -20.96 -30.29 18.12
N VAL A 11 -20.88 -31.22 17.15
CA VAL A 11 -19.76 -31.27 16.16
C VAL A 11 -19.71 -30.02 15.32
N PHE A 12 -20.83 -29.53 14.82
CA PHE A 12 -20.91 -28.29 14.04
C PHE A 12 -20.40 -27.09 14.85
N LEU A 13 -20.87 -26.91 16.07
CA LEU A 13 -20.42 -25.81 16.94
C LEU A 13 -18.91 -25.90 17.25
N LEU A 14 -18.38 -27.11 17.42
CA LEU A 14 -16.96 -27.33 17.66
C LEU A 14 -16.14 -26.95 16.44
N LEU A 15 -16.56 -27.33 15.24
CA LEU A 15 -15.89 -26.95 13.98
C LEU A 15 -15.92 -25.44 13.76
N VAL A 16 -17.06 -24.79 13.96
CA VAL A 16 -17.18 -23.32 13.85
C VAL A 16 -16.28 -22.63 14.87
N GLY A 17 -16.28 -23.08 16.12
CA GLY A 17 -15.42 -22.53 17.16
C GLY A 17 -13.93 -22.71 16.85
N ALA A 18 -13.52 -23.90 16.40
CA ALA A 18 -12.13 -24.15 15.98
C ALA A 18 -11.70 -23.27 14.81
N SER A 19 -12.58 -23.10 13.82
CA SER A 19 -12.31 -22.22 12.68
C SER A 19 -12.16 -20.75 13.10
N ALA A 20 -13.01 -20.27 14.00
CA ALA A 20 -12.93 -18.90 14.51
C ALA A 20 -11.62 -18.65 15.28
N VAL A 21 -11.21 -19.60 16.14
CA VAL A 21 -9.94 -19.52 16.87
C VAL A 21 -8.75 -19.56 15.92
N PHE A 22 -8.80 -20.41 14.91
CA PHE A 22 -7.74 -20.51 13.89
C PHE A 22 -7.59 -19.19 13.12
N LEU A 23 -8.69 -18.61 12.65
CA LEU A 23 -8.68 -17.32 11.95
C LEU A 23 -8.19 -16.18 12.86
N ALA A 24 -8.59 -16.16 14.12
CA ALA A 24 -8.10 -15.17 15.07
C ALA A 24 -6.59 -15.28 15.29
N ARG A 25 -6.04 -16.50 15.37
CA ARG A 25 -4.59 -16.73 15.48
C ARG A 25 -3.83 -16.30 14.22
N LEU A 26 -4.36 -16.58 13.03
CA LEU A 26 -3.75 -16.13 11.77
C LEU A 26 -3.72 -14.60 11.69
N ASN A 27 -4.80 -13.93 12.06
CA ASN A 27 -4.87 -12.48 12.10
C ASN A 27 -3.87 -11.88 13.10
N SER A 28 -3.74 -12.47 14.29
CA SER A 28 -2.77 -12.03 15.30
C SER A 28 -1.32 -12.26 14.86
N ALA A 29 -1.03 -13.36 14.17
CA ALA A 29 0.29 -13.62 13.60
C ALA A 29 0.65 -12.63 12.49
N GLY A 30 -0.32 -12.27 11.63
CA GLY A 30 -0.14 -11.23 10.62
C GLY A 30 0.15 -9.85 11.23
N GLN A 31 -0.44 -9.53 12.36
CA GLN A 31 -0.16 -8.28 13.09
C GLN A 31 1.22 -8.27 13.76
N ALA A 32 1.72 -9.42 14.21
CA ALA A 32 3.05 -9.53 14.83
C ALA A 32 4.20 -9.28 13.83
N LEU A 33 3.98 -9.52 12.55
CA LEU A 33 4.95 -9.22 11.47
C LEU A 33 4.97 -7.74 11.04
N GLY A 34 4.25 -6.87 11.75
CA GLY A 34 3.96 -5.51 11.34
C GLY A 34 2.76 -5.48 10.37
N GLN A 35 2.06 -4.36 10.33
CA GLN A 35 0.97 -4.22 9.36
C GLN A 35 1.58 -4.10 7.95
N PRO A 36 1.43 -5.12 7.08
CA PRO A 36 1.77 -4.94 5.69
C PRO A 36 0.83 -3.88 5.10
N GLY A 37 1.35 -3.01 4.31
CA GLY A 37 0.55 -2.02 3.62
C GLY A 37 1.17 -0.64 3.61
N LEU A 38 0.57 0.22 2.83
CA LEU A 38 0.95 1.61 2.70
C LEU A 38 0.39 2.42 3.87
N ARG A 39 1.23 3.24 4.48
CA ARG A 39 0.80 4.19 5.50
C ARG A 39 0.61 5.55 4.88
N LEU A 40 -0.58 6.11 5.05
CA LEU A 40 -0.84 7.50 4.75
C LEU A 40 -0.38 8.36 5.94
N ALA A 41 0.29 9.45 5.64
CA ALA A 41 0.75 10.42 6.62
C ALA A 41 0.40 11.84 6.17
N ALA A 42 0.17 12.72 7.14
CA ALA A 42 0.10 14.14 6.89
C ALA A 42 1.50 14.63 6.49
N MET A 43 1.66 14.97 5.22
CA MET A 43 2.91 15.46 4.64
C MET A 43 2.62 16.30 3.41
N GLU A 44 3.39 17.35 3.23
CA GLU A 44 3.28 18.18 2.05
C GLU A 44 3.96 17.48 0.86
N LEU A 45 3.18 17.26 -0.18
CA LEU A 45 3.70 16.86 -1.48
C LEU A 45 3.79 18.09 -2.36
N ARG A 46 4.93 18.27 -3.01
CA ARG A 46 5.23 19.42 -3.86
C ARG A 46 5.39 18.98 -5.29
N ASN A 47 5.01 19.87 -6.21
CA ASN A 47 5.28 19.71 -7.63
C ASN A 47 6.69 20.22 -8.00
N GLU A 48 6.99 20.17 -9.28
CA GLU A 48 8.28 20.63 -9.83
C GLU A 48 8.55 22.12 -9.59
N ASP A 49 7.50 22.95 -9.46
CA ASP A 49 7.57 24.37 -9.12
C ASP A 49 7.65 24.63 -7.61
N ASN A 50 7.84 23.57 -6.80
CA ASN A 50 7.87 23.64 -5.34
C ASN A 50 6.57 24.11 -4.68
N LEU A 51 5.44 24.07 -5.39
CA LEU A 51 4.13 24.38 -4.86
C LEU A 51 3.52 23.16 -4.15
N VAL A 52 2.86 23.37 -3.02
CA VAL A 52 2.16 22.29 -2.30
C VAL A 52 0.93 21.87 -3.09
N VAL A 53 0.91 20.62 -3.55
CA VAL A 53 -0.19 20.06 -4.35
C VAL A 53 -1.08 19.10 -3.56
N ARG A 54 -0.55 18.54 -2.45
CA ARG A 54 -1.30 17.69 -1.51
C ARG A 54 -0.74 17.87 -0.11
N THR A 55 -1.59 17.63 0.88
CA THR A 55 -1.25 17.71 2.31
C THR A 55 -1.21 16.34 2.99
N ASN A 56 -1.40 15.28 2.21
CA ASN A 56 -1.27 13.89 2.63
C ASN A 56 -0.49 13.12 1.56
N GLY A 57 0.23 12.11 2.00
CA GLY A 57 1.05 11.30 1.12
C GLY A 57 1.24 9.89 1.65
N VAL A 58 1.82 9.04 0.82
CA VAL A 58 2.25 7.70 1.23
C VAL A 58 3.60 7.84 1.94
N ALA A 59 3.64 7.42 3.20
CA ALA A 59 4.85 7.46 4.00
C ALA A 59 5.85 6.40 3.51
N LEU A 60 6.93 6.85 2.88
CA LEU A 60 8.08 6.03 2.55
C LEU A 60 9.21 6.34 3.55
N PRO A 61 9.98 5.33 4.01
CA PRO A 61 11.05 5.52 4.98
C PRO A 61 12.12 6.47 4.43
N ALA A 62 12.61 7.37 5.29
CA ALA A 62 13.67 8.31 4.90
C ALA A 62 15.02 7.63 4.72
N GLN A 63 15.22 6.49 5.37
CA GLN A 63 16.43 5.68 5.30
C GLN A 63 16.06 4.20 5.21
N VAL A 64 16.74 3.47 4.36
CA VAL A 64 16.62 2.01 4.20
C VAL A 64 18.03 1.44 4.12
N PHE A 65 18.41 0.61 5.10
CA PHE A 65 19.79 0.14 5.26
C PHE A 65 20.78 1.33 5.24
N ASP A 66 21.76 1.29 4.37
CA ASP A 66 22.78 2.32 4.19
C ASP A 66 22.40 3.43 3.20
N CYS A 67 21.18 3.33 2.64
CA CYS A 67 20.69 4.29 1.66
C CYS A 67 19.98 5.46 2.36
N THR A 68 20.37 6.66 2.01
CA THR A 68 19.65 7.89 2.38
C THR A 68 18.73 8.29 1.25
N SER A 69 17.62 8.93 1.56
CA SER A 69 16.69 9.33 0.51
C SER A 69 16.21 10.77 0.63
N LYS A 70 15.80 11.30 -0.52
CA LYS A 70 15.14 12.60 -0.64
C LYS A 70 13.77 12.41 -1.30
N PRO A 71 12.73 13.14 -0.88
CA PRO A 71 11.47 13.16 -1.58
C PRO A 71 11.67 13.72 -3.00
N THR A 72 10.96 13.18 -3.98
CA THR A 72 10.93 13.70 -5.36
C THR A 72 9.57 14.34 -5.63
N PRO A 73 9.51 15.42 -6.42
CA PRO A 73 8.26 16.11 -6.70
C PRO A 73 7.30 15.27 -7.52
N VAL A 74 6.02 15.61 -7.43
CA VAL A 74 4.98 15.10 -8.32
C VAL A 74 5.04 15.90 -9.62
N THR A 75 5.01 15.24 -10.76
CA THR A 75 5.08 15.90 -12.06
C THR A 75 3.75 16.56 -12.41
N GLN A 76 3.80 17.61 -13.21
CA GLN A 76 2.60 18.27 -13.71
C GLN A 76 1.73 17.30 -14.52
N LEU A 77 2.33 16.42 -15.31
CA LEU A 77 1.65 15.41 -16.11
C LEU A 77 0.81 14.47 -15.24
N GLU A 78 1.35 14.04 -14.09
CA GLU A 78 0.61 13.17 -13.17
C GLU A 78 -0.58 13.88 -12.53
N LEU A 79 -0.45 15.18 -12.24
CA LEU A 79 -1.54 15.98 -11.68
C LEU A 79 -2.67 16.19 -12.68
N GLU A 80 -2.38 16.21 -13.96
CA GLU A 80 -3.36 16.38 -15.04
C GLU A 80 -4.05 15.06 -15.41
N TRP A 81 -3.30 13.96 -15.42
CA TRP A 81 -3.78 12.69 -15.95
C TRP A 81 -4.37 11.77 -14.89
N LEU A 82 -3.96 11.92 -13.64
CA LEU A 82 -4.46 11.07 -12.57
C LEU A 82 -5.63 11.73 -11.84
N PRO A 83 -6.59 10.94 -11.33
CA PRO A 83 -7.70 11.45 -10.57
C PRO A 83 -7.28 12.34 -9.40
N ARG A 84 -8.13 13.31 -9.06
CA ARG A 84 -7.84 14.28 -8.00
C ARG A 84 -7.71 13.67 -6.60
N ASP A 85 -8.26 12.49 -6.38
CA ASP A 85 -8.18 11.74 -5.12
C ASP A 85 -6.97 10.80 -5.05
N THR A 86 -6.07 10.87 -6.03
CA THR A 86 -4.82 10.12 -6.05
C THR A 86 -3.85 10.67 -5.02
N THR A 87 -3.18 9.77 -4.30
CA THR A 87 -2.15 10.08 -3.31
C THR A 87 -0.82 9.47 -3.75
N TYR A 88 0.26 10.17 -3.48
CA TYR A 88 1.59 9.82 -3.95
C TYR A 88 2.55 9.58 -2.79
N GLY A 89 3.56 8.74 -3.03
CA GLY A 89 4.75 8.65 -2.21
C GLY A 89 5.94 8.44 -3.11
N ARG A 90 6.89 9.39 -3.12
CA ARG A 90 8.06 9.32 -3.98
C ARG A 90 9.32 9.66 -3.24
N ARG A 91 10.34 8.82 -3.38
CA ARG A 91 11.66 9.08 -2.83
C ARG A 91 12.74 8.51 -3.73
N ARG A 92 13.82 9.26 -3.86
CA ARG A 92 15.06 8.79 -4.49
C ARG A 92 16.02 8.38 -3.40
N TYR A 93 16.40 7.11 -3.41
CA TYR A 93 17.36 6.50 -2.49
C TYR A 93 18.73 6.47 -3.15
N SER A 94 19.73 6.99 -2.46
CA SER A 94 21.11 7.03 -2.93
C SER A 94 21.96 6.06 -2.12
N PHE A 95 22.73 5.26 -2.81
CA PHE A 95 23.66 4.29 -2.26
C PHE A 95 25.06 4.94 -2.01
N PRO A 96 25.89 4.32 -1.15
CA PRO A 96 27.24 4.81 -0.90
C PRO A 96 28.14 4.89 -2.16
N ASP A 97 27.90 4.01 -3.13
CA ASP A 97 28.60 3.97 -4.44
C ASP A 97 28.13 5.04 -5.43
N LYS A 98 27.23 5.95 -4.99
CA LYS A 98 26.59 7.02 -5.79
C LYS A 98 25.56 6.52 -6.80
N THR A 99 25.25 5.25 -6.86
CA THR A 99 24.07 4.77 -7.57
C THR A 99 22.80 5.20 -6.86
N TRP A 100 21.66 5.17 -7.54
CA TRP A 100 20.40 5.54 -6.95
C TRP A 100 19.24 4.73 -7.56
N ILE A 101 18.18 4.61 -6.78
CA ILE A 101 16.90 4.09 -7.22
C ILE A 101 15.79 5.09 -6.85
N GLU A 102 14.76 5.15 -7.67
CA GLU A 102 13.56 5.91 -7.36
C GLU A 102 12.43 4.94 -7.02
N SER A 103 11.82 5.17 -5.86
CA SER A 103 10.61 4.48 -5.45
C SER A 103 9.43 5.43 -5.62
N SER A 104 8.49 5.02 -6.44
CA SER A 104 7.25 5.76 -6.68
C SER A 104 6.06 4.87 -6.36
N VAL A 105 5.19 5.37 -5.47
CA VAL A 105 3.93 4.74 -5.11
C VAL A 105 2.81 5.70 -5.48
N VAL A 106 1.87 5.21 -6.29
CA VAL A 106 0.66 5.93 -6.67
C VAL A 106 -0.52 5.17 -6.09
N LEU A 107 -1.21 5.79 -5.14
CA LEU A 107 -2.37 5.20 -4.50
C LEU A 107 -3.63 5.91 -5.01
N MET A 108 -4.40 5.21 -5.79
CA MET A 108 -5.69 5.69 -6.27
C MET A 108 -6.72 5.67 -5.16
N GLY A 109 -7.58 6.67 -5.14
CA GLY A 109 -8.72 6.75 -4.25
C GLY A 109 -9.91 5.90 -4.72
N GLN A 110 -11.09 6.50 -4.76
CA GLN A 110 -12.31 5.84 -5.25
C GLN A 110 -12.40 5.81 -6.77
N ASP A 111 -11.86 6.84 -7.43
CA ASP A 111 -11.79 6.91 -8.88
C ASP A 111 -10.65 6.01 -9.39
N ARG A 112 -11.02 4.96 -10.11
CA ARG A 112 -10.11 3.96 -10.67
C ARG A 112 -10.02 4.01 -12.19
N THR A 113 -10.46 5.08 -12.81
CA THR A 113 -10.50 5.21 -14.28
C THR A 113 -9.11 5.21 -14.90
N SER A 114 -8.09 5.61 -14.15
CA SER A 114 -6.68 5.64 -14.57
C SER A 114 -5.88 4.40 -14.19
N ILE A 115 -6.52 3.31 -13.76
CA ILE A 115 -5.82 2.03 -13.58
C ILE A 115 -5.29 1.57 -14.94
N HIS A 116 -4.00 1.69 -15.10
CA HIS A 116 -3.31 1.20 -16.29
C HIS A 116 -3.33 -0.33 -16.32
N LYS A 117 -3.87 -0.88 -17.38
CA LYS A 117 -3.71 -2.30 -17.65
C LYS A 117 -2.28 -2.54 -18.12
N PRO A 118 -1.63 -3.64 -17.71
CA PRO A 118 -0.25 -3.95 -18.11
C PRO A 118 -0.04 -3.90 -19.63
N GLU A 119 -1.09 -4.22 -20.40
CA GLU A 119 -1.07 -4.21 -21.86
C GLU A 119 -0.77 -2.82 -22.47
N TYR A 120 -1.04 -1.74 -21.74
CA TYR A 120 -0.76 -0.38 -22.19
C TYR A 120 0.56 0.18 -21.67
N CYS A 121 1.05 -0.33 -20.54
CA CYS A 121 2.26 0.19 -19.91
C CYS A 121 3.53 -0.52 -20.40
N LEU A 122 3.47 -1.84 -20.63
CA LEU A 122 4.64 -2.63 -20.99
C LEU A 122 5.18 -2.37 -22.40
N PRO A 123 4.36 -2.14 -23.46
CA PRO A 123 4.89 -1.89 -24.79
C PRO A 123 5.64 -0.56 -24.95
N GLY A 124 5.43 0.40 -24.05
CA GLY A 124 6.08 1.71 -24.11
C GLY A 124 7.42 1.82 -23.36
N GLN A 125 7.85 0.73 -22.71
CA GLN A 125 9.06 0.70 -21.87
C GLN A 125 10.18 -0.18 -22.46
N GLY A 126 9.97 -0.71 -23.67
CA GLY A 126 10.93 -1.58 -24.38
C GLY A 126 11.99 -0.80 -25.11
#